data_abbe83c570d8c2c5ab53250597776e32
#
_entry.id   abbe83c570d8c2c5ab53250597776e32
#
_cell.length_a   1.000
_cell.length_b   1.000
_cell.length_c   1.000
_cell.angle_alpha   90.00
_cell.angle_beta   90.00
_cell.angle_gamma   90.00
#
_symmetry.space_group_name_H-M   'P 1'
#
loop_
_entity.id
_entity.type
_entity.pdbx_description
1 polymer ?
#
loop_
_entity_poly.entity_id
_entity_poly.type
_entity_poly.pdbx_seq_one_letter_code
_entity_poly.pdbx_strand_id
1 'polypeptide(L)'
;VNGVHAANSAALCTAIARCEWGFAGIFMTDWDTTSSRRCTAEGCIQAGNDLLMPGNRREYSALLCALRDGRLDRRLLRSCAGRIIKTALGLSAPTAP
;
A
#
# COMPACT_ATOMS: atom_id res chain seq x y z
N VAL A 1 -2.92 -11.70 -11.71
CA VAL A 1 -1.77 -12.55 -12.06
C VAL A 1 -1.84 -13.81 -11.22
N ASN A 2 -1.87 -14.93 -11.86
CA ASN A 2 -2.00 -16.22 -11.18
C ASN A 2 -3.16 -16.29 -10.18
N GLY A 3 -4.28 -15.69 -10.51
CA GLY A 3 -5.46 -15.69 -9.67
C GLY A 3 -5.47 -14.66 -8.54
N VAL A 4 -4.41 -13.85 -8.40
CA VAL A 4 -4.31 -12.80 -7.39
C VAL A 4 -4.32 -11.44 -8.08
N HIS A 5 -5.16 -10.52 -7.59
CA HIS A 5 -5.16 -9.15 -8.10
C HIS A 5 -3.77 -8.52 -7.88
N ALA A 6 -3.24 -7.83 -8.90
CA ALA A 6 -1.89 -7.28 -8.84
C ALA A 6 -1.66 -6.40 -7.61
N ALA A 7 -2.65 -5.58 -7.24
CA ALA A 7 -2.56 -4.70 -6.08
C ALA A 7 -2.60 -5.46 -4.74
N ASN A 8 -3.02 -6.73 -4.75
CA ASN A 8 -3.00 -7.59 -3.56
C ASN A 8 -1.84 -8.61 -3.61
N SER A 9 -0.95 -8.49 -4.57
CA SER A 9 0.14 -9.45 -4.75
C SER A 9 1.42 -8.98 -4.09
N ALA A 10 1.75 -9.56 -2.93
CA ALA A 10 3.02 -9.31 -2.27
C ALA A 10 4.19 -9.80 -3.12
N ALA A 11 3.98 -10.83 -3.95
CA ALA A 11 5.01 -11.31 -4.85
C ALA A 11 5.42 -10.24 -5.86
N LEU A 12 4.45 -9.51 -6.44
CA LEU A 12 4.75 -8.45 -7.40
C LEU A 12 5.25 -7.17 -6.71
N CYS A 13 4.51 -6.67 -5.72
CA CYS A 13 4.81 -5.38 -5.11
C CYS A 13 6.03 -5.42 -4.21
N THR A 14 6.14 -6.43 -3.36
CA THR A 14 7.22 -6.50 -2.38
C THR A 14 8.39 -7.34 -2.88
N ALA A 15 8.17 -8.60 -3.21
CA ALA A 15 9.28 -9.48 -3.56
C ALA A 15 10.00 -9.05 -4.84
N ILE A 16 9.26 -8.74 -5.88
CA ILE A 16 9.86 -8.36 -7.16
C ILE A 16 10.24 -6.88 -7.19
N ALA A 17 9.25 -5.98 -7.05
CA ALA A 17 9.54 -4.57 -7.26
C ALA A 17 10.43 -3.98 -6.17
N ARG A 18 10.10 -4.22 -4.89
CA ARG A 18 10.88 -3.60 -3.81
C ARG A 18 12.19 -4.32 -3.51
N CYS A 19 12.15 -5.64 -3.44
CA CYS A 19 13.35 -6.42 -3.08
C CYS A 19 14.25 -6.68 -4.28
N GLU A 20 13.69 -7.28 -5.33
CA GLU A 20 14.50 -7.69 -6.47
C GLU A 20 14.96 -6.49 -7.33
N TRP A 21 14.06 -5.54 -7.59
CA TRP A 21 14.37 -4.36 -8.38
C TRP A 21 14.83 -3.16 -7.56
N GLY A 22 14.72 -3.23 -6.23
CA GLY A 22 15.17 -2.16 -5.35
C GLY A 22 14.29 -0.91 -5.38
N PHE A 23 13.02 -1.04 -5.78
CA PHE A 23 12.12 0.12 -5.83
C PHE A 23 11.82 0.65 -4.43
N ALA A 24 12.22 1.88 -4.14
CA ALA A 24 12.05 2.52 -2.84
C ALA A 24 10.95 3.58 -2.81
N GLY A 25 10.25 3.78 -3.91
CA GLY A 25 9.18 4.78 -4.01
C GLY A 25 7.85 4.31 -3.44
N ILE A 26 6.77 5.06 -3.73
CA ILE A 26 5.43 4.74 -3.30
C ILE A 26 4.71 3.94 -4.38
N PHE A 27 3.94 2.93 -3.94
CA PHE A 27 2.91 2.32 -4.77
C PHE A 27 1.57 2.95 -4.44
N MET A 28 0.83 3.30 -5.46
CA MET A 28 -0.52 3.85 -5.34
C MET A 28 -1.48 2.97 -6.14
N THR A 29 -2.62 2.65 -5.54
CA THR A 29 -3.64 1.90 -6.28
C THR A 29 -4.30 2.80 -7.32
N ASP A 30 -4.90 2.17 -8.33
CA ASP A 30 -5.81 2.88 -9.21
C ASP A 30 -7.08 3.26 -8.45
N TRP A 31 -7.85 4.19 -8.99
CA TRP A 31 -9.08 4.64 -8.33
C TRP A 31 -10.09 3.50 -8.21
N ASP A 32 -10.68 3.40 -7.01
CA ASP A 32 -11.72 2.41 -6.68
C ASP A 32 -11.29 0.96 -6.89
N THR A 33 -9.99 0.67 -6.91
CA THR A 33 -9.48 -0.69 -7.02
C THR A 33 -10.04 -1.61 -5.96
N THR A 34 -10.19 -1.10 -4.72
CA THR A 34 -10.70 -1.89 -3.59
C THR A 34 -12.22 -2.05 -3.58
N SER A 35 -12.94 -1.53 -4.57
CA SER A 35 -14.38 -1.78 -4.72
C SER A 35 -14.66 -3.20 -5.17
N SER A 36 -13.70 -3.88 -5.75
CA SER A 36 -13.80 -5.27 -6.18
C SER A 36 -13.58 -6.22 -5.00
N ARG A 37 -14.33 -7.32 -4.96
CA ARG A 37 -14.13 -8.38 -3.96
C ARG A 37 -12.76 -9.06 -4.11
N ARG A 38 -12.15 -8.95 -5.29
CA ARG A 38 -10.85 -9.56 -5.59
C ARG A 38 -9.67 -8.72 -5.10
N CYS A 39 -9.95 -7.50 -4.65
CA CYS A 39 -8.91 -6.60 -4.19
C CYS A 39 -9.36 -5.91 -2.91
N THR A 40 -8.84 -6.35 -1.77
CA THR A 40 -9.20 -5.79 -0.48
C THR A 40 -8.23 -4.70 -0.07
N ALA A 41 -8.70 -3.75 0.76
CA ALA A 41 -7.87 -2.65 1.24
C ALA A 41 -6.69 -3.17 2.08
N GLU A 42 -6.97 -4.08 3.02
CA GLU A 42 -5.91 -4.69 3.84
C GLU A 42 -4.93 -5.50 3.01
N GLY A 43 -5.42 -6.16 1.97
CA GLY A 43 -4.56 -6.91 1.04
C GLY A 43 -3.62 -5.99 0.27
N CYS A 44 -4.08 -4.79 -0.10
CA CYS A 44 -3.22 -3.79 -0.75
C CYS A 44 -2.08 -3.37 0.16
N ILE A 45 -2.38 -3.07 1.42
CA ILE A 45 -1.35 -2.68 2.40
C ILE A 45 -0.37 -3.83 2.64
N GLN A 46 -0.88 -5.04 2.82
CA GLN A 46 -0.04 -6.23 3.02
C GLN A 46 0.87 -6.51 1.82
N ALA A 47 0.38 -6.21 0.61
CA ALA A 47 1.16 -6.41 -0.61
C ALA A 47 2.27 -5.35 -0.77
N GLY A 48 2.18 -4.21 -0.08
CA GLY A 48 3.16 -3.16 -0.17
C GLY A 48 2.69 -1.91 -0.89
N ASN A 49 1.38 -1.76 -1.14
CA ASN A 49 0.82 -0.49 -1.61
C ASN A 49 0.78 0.50 -0.46
N ASP A 50 1.12 1.74 -0.73
CA ASP A 50 1.23 2.77 0.28
C ASP A 50 0.01 3.68 0.31
N LEU A 51 -0.57 3.96 -0.85
CA LEU A 51 -1.72 4.84 -1.00
C LEU A 51 -2.88 4.10 -1.66
N LEU A 52 -4.04 4.18 -1.02
CA LEU A 52 -5.28 3.62 -1.55
C LEU A 52 -6.11 4.78 -2.13
N MET A 53 -6.38 4.72 -3.42
CA MET A 53 -7.16 5.76 -4.07
C MET A 53 -8.61 5.34 -4.24
N PRO A 54 -9.58 6.20 -3.92
CA PRO A 54 -9.43 7.58 -3.46
C PRO A 54 -9.24 7.75 -1.94
N GLY A 55 -9.19 6.69 -1.15
CA GLY A 55 -9.06 6.77 0.30
C GLY A 55 -10.37 7.11 0.97
N ASN A 56 -11.45 6.43 0.60
CA ASN A 56 -12.78 6.70 1.11
C ASN A 56 -12.99 6.09 2.51
N ARG A 57 -14.16 6.39 3.10
CA ARG A 57 -14.52 5.91 4.44
C ARG A 57 -14.57 4.38 4.50
N ARG A 58 -15.02 3.73 3.43
CA ARG A 58 -15.11 2.26 3.36
C ARG A 58 -13.71 1.64 3.48
N GLU A 59 -12.74 2.19 2.79
CA GLU A 59 -11.34 1.73 2.86
C GLU A 59 -10.75 1.93 4.25
N TYR A 60 -10.98 3.11 4.83
CA TYR A 60 -10.54 3.43 6.19
C TYR A 60 -11.13 2.46 7.22
N SER A 61 -12.45 2.23 7.14
CA SER A 61 -13.13 1.30 8.04
C SER A 61 -12.62 -0.14 7.86
N ALA A 62 -12.37 -0.55 6.64
CA ALA A 62 -11.85 -1.89 6.35
C ALA A 62 -10.46 -2.10 6.98
N LEU A 63 -9.59 -1.09 6.91
CA LEU A 63 -8.27 -1.17 7.53
C LEU A 63 -8.37 -1.23 9.06
N LEU A 64 -9.24 -0.43 9.67
CA LEU A 64 -9.44 -0.47 11.12
C LEU A 64 -9.96 -1.83 11.59
N CYS A 65 -10.93 -2.38 10.88
CA CYS A 65 -11.46 -3.70 11.19
C CYS A 65 -10.38 -4.78 11.07
N ALA A 66 -9.60 -4.72 10.01
CA ALA A 66 -8.53 -5.67 9.78
C ALA A 66 -7.47 -5.62 10.88
N LEU A 67 -7.13 -4.42 11.37
CA LEU A 67 -6.22 -4.26 12.50
C LEU A 67 -6.79 -4.86 13.78
N ARG A 68 -8.07 -4.61 14.08
CA ARG A 68 -8.74 -5.15 15.27
C ARG A 68 -8.83 -6.67 15.24
N ASP A 69 -9.08 -7.23 14.06
CA ASP A 69 -9.25 -8.67 13.89
C ASP A 69 -7.91 -9.42 13.76
N GLY A 70 -6.80 -8.70 13.70
CA GLY A 70 -5.48 -9.30 13.52
C GLY A 70 -5.20 -9.75 12.10
N ARG A 71 -6.03 -9.37 11.11
CA ARG A 71 -5.82 -9.72 9.69
C ARG A 71 -4.80 -8.80 9.01
N LEU A 72 -4.49 -7.66 9.61
CA LEU A 72 -3.50 -6.71 9.09
C LEU A 72 -2.42 -6.49 10.13
N ASP A 73 -1.17 -6.74 9.76
CA ASP A 73 -0.03 -6.50 10.63
C ASP A 73 0.24 -4.99 10.73
N ARG A 74 0.25 -4.49 11.96
CA ARG A 74 0.49 -3.07 12.24
C ARG A 74 1.85 -2.61 11.69
N ARG A 75 2.85 -3.48 11.69
CA ARG A 75 4.19 -3.15 11.17
C ARG A 75 4.16 -2.87 9.68
N LEU A 76 3.36 -3.61 8.92
CA LEU A 76 3.22 -3.39 7.48
C LEU A 76 2.54 -2.05 7.20
N LEU A 77 1.52 -1.71 8.00
CA LEU A 77 0.85 -0.42 7.89
C LEU A 77 1.82 0.73 8.20
N ARG A 78 2.63 0.57 9.23
CA ARG A 78 3.66 1.57 9.57
C ARG A 78 4.69 1.74 8.46
N SER A 79 5.08 0.66 7.82
CA SER A 79 6.02 0.72 6.68
C SER A 79 5.44 1.51 5.53
N CYS A 80 4.15 1.28 5.21
CA CYS A 80 3.45 2.03 4.17
C CYS A 80 3.39 3.52 4.51
N ALA A 81 2.96 3.85 5.72
CA ALA A 81 2.88 5.24 6.19
C ALA A 81 4.27 5.90 6.19
N GLY A 82 5.29 5.18 6.60
CA GLY A 82 6.67 5.66 6.62
C GLY A 82 7.17 6.04 5.23
N ARG A 83 6.86 5.24 4.21
CA ARG A 83 7.25 5.55 2.83
C ARG A 83 6.56 6.82 2.32
N ILE A 84 5.28 7.01 2.68
CA ILE A 84 4.54 8.22 2.32
C ILE A 84 5.20 9.45 2.96
N ILE A 85 5.48 9.39 4.26
CA ILE A 85 6.10 10.49 4.99
C ILE A 85 7.49 10.82 4.42
N LYS A 86 8.30 9.80 4.19
CA LYS A 86 9.64 9.96 3.62
C LYS A 86 9.60 10.63 2.26
N THR A 87 8.68 10.21 1.40
CA THR A 87 8.50 10.79 0.07
C THR A 87 8.04 12.25 0.16
N ALA A 88 7.07 12.54 1.05
CA ALA A 88 6.57 13.89 1.25
C ALA A 88 7.69 14.83 1.75
N LEU A 89 8.50 14.37 2.70
CA LEU A 89 9.64 15.15 3.21
C LEU A 89 10.68 15.40 2.11
N GLY A 90 10.94 14.42 1.28
CA GLY A 90 11.85 14.58 0.15
C GLY A 90 11.37 15.61 -0.87
N LEU A 91 10.06 15.64 -1.13
CA LEU A 91 9.46 16.62 -2.03
C LEU A 91 9.44 18.02 -1.42
N SER A 92 9.35 18.13 -0.10
CA SER A 92 9.30 19.40 0.63
C SER A 92 10.69 19.98 0.90
N ALA A 93 11.74 19.15 0.81
CA ALA A 93 13.10 19.59 1.08
C ALA A 93 13.56 20.60 0.02
N PRO A 94 14.31 21.65 0.40
CA PRO A 94 14.89 22.57 -0.58
C PRO A 94 15.77 21.79 -1.53
N THR A 95 15.55 21.98 -2.83
CA THR A 95 16.46 21.40 -3.81
C THR A 95 17.80 22.14 -3.75
N ALA A 96 18.90 21.39 -3.85
CA ALA A 96 20.22 21.99 -3.95
C ALA A 96 20.27 22.89 -5.20
N PRO A 97 20.89 24.07 -5.10
CA PRO A 97 21.01 24.96 -6.24
C PRO A 97 21.84 24.38 -7.36
#